data_ee1b1e0e866317ccd6c00cb1fd1744f8
#
_entry.id   ee1b1e0e866317ccd6c00cb1fd1744f8
#
_cell.length_a   1.000
_cell.length_b   1.000
_cell.length_c   1.000
_cell.angle_alpha   90.00
_cell.angle_beta   90.00
_cell.angle_gamma   90.00
#
_symmetry.space_group_name_H-M   'P 1'
#
loop_
_entity.id
_entity.type
_entity.pdbx_description
1 polymer ?
#
loop_
_entity_poly.entity_id
_entity_poly.type
_entity_poly.pdbx_seq_one_letter_code
_entity_poly.pdbx_strand_id
1 'polypeptide(L)'
;MIFFKHIKILIPFCIISLTSCIQSFDDLKMSKNNSIHVDKNTNGIVALKEVFDSSVEKIPTLSAVGYAVVSSQPGRTDAQKRLMAIRSSRMSAMRELAEQIHGIQVDSNTTVIDLMVQNDTFRAVVKGVIRGAKTVRINPTGNDTYETVLEIDREMMMALLRNARRT
;
A
#
# COMPACT_ATOMS: atom_id res chain seq x y z
N MET A 1 49.07 -29.81 35.03
CA MET A 1 49.12 -31.21 35.47
C MET A 1 47.75 -31.79 35.15
N ILE A 2 47.67 -32.45 33.94
CA ILE A 2 47.20 -33.82 33.72
C ILE A 2 45.69 -33.92 33.95
N PHE A 3 44.83 -34.19 32.95
CA PHE A 3 44.72 -35.41 32.15
C PHE A 3 43.89 -35.20 30.88
N PHE A 4 44.50 -35.43 29.75
CA PHE A 4 43.86 -35.86 28.53
C PHE A 4 43.27 -37.26 28.74
N LYS A 5 42.01 -37.48 28.44
CA LYS A 5 41.52 -38.81 28.24
C LYS A 5 40.64 -38.92 27.01
N HIS A 6 41.22 -39.61 26.07
CA HIS A 6 40.66 -40.11 24.83
C HIS A 6 39.22 -40.65 24.97
N ILE A 7 38.34 -40.21 24.07
CA ILE A 7 37.23 -41.06 23.70
C ILE A 7 37.23 -41.20 22.18
N LYS A 8 37.74 -42.31 21.72
CA LYS A 8 37.52 -42.89 20.40
C LYS A 8 36.16 -43.55 20.43
N ILE A 9 35.20 -43.05 19.68
CA ILE A 9 33.97 -43.78 19.34
C ILE A 9 33.81 -43.64 17.84
N LEU A 10 34.29 -44.61 17.18
CA LEU A 10 33.65 -45.63 16.35
C LEU A 10 32.52 -45.07 15.46
N ILE A 11 32.87 -44.80 14.24
CA ILE A 11 31.96 -44.60 13.12
C ILE A 11 31.59 -45.99 12.58
N PRO A 12 30.36 -46.44 12.64
CA PRO A 12 29.88 -47.50 11.75
C PRO A 12 29.34 -46.85 10.48
N PHE A 13 30.08 -46.93 9.43
CA PHE A 13 29.75 -47.54 8.16
C PHE A 13 28.24 -47.77 7.96
N CYS A 14 27.56 -46.80 7.35
CA CYS A 14 26.29 -47.02 6.72
C CYS A 14 26.37 -46.51 5.28
N ILE A 15 27.12 -47.27 4.48
CA ILE A 15 27.03 -47.28 3.04
C ILE A 15 25.81 -48.11 2.69
N ILE A 16 24.66 -47.52 2.56
CA ILE A 16 23.50 -48.17 1.94
C ILE A 16 22.88 -47.20 0.97
N SER A 17 23.08 -47.51 -0.32
CA SER A 17 22.17 -47.31 -1.44
C SER A 17 21.61 -45.89 -1.67
N LEU A 18 22.39 -45.05 -2.31
CA LEU A 18 21.92 -43.96 -3.19
C LEU A 18 21.94 -44.45 -4.65
N THR A 19 21.16 -45.47 -4.93
CA THR A 19 20.78 -45.81 -6.30
C THR A 19 19.26 -45.81 -6.36
N SER A 20 18.71 -44.88 -7.10
CA SER A 20 17.33 -44.74 -7.58
C SER A 20 16.70 -43.40 -7.20
N CYS A 21 17.00 -42.37 -7.95
CA CYS A 21 16.06 -41.32 -8.39
C CYS A 21 16.74 -40.39 -9.39
N ILE A 22 17.37 -40.98 -10.41
CA ILE A 22 17.65 -40.32 -11.68
C ILE A 22 16.68 -40.94 -12.67
N GLN A 23 15.40 -40.68 -12.47
CA GLN A 23 14.37 -40.89 -13.46
C GLN A 23 13.39 -39.73 -13.34
N SER A 24 13.19 -39.08 -14.46
CA SER A 24 12.22 -38.03 -14.72
C SER A 24 12.72 -36.59 -14.68
N PHE A 25 13.88 -36.31 -15.30
CA PHE A 25 14.17 -34.94 -15.74
C PHE A 25 13.93 -34.76 -17.26
N ASP A 26 13.48 -35.82 -17.95
CA ASP A 26 13.24 -35.77 -19.40
C ASP A 26 11.80 -35.43 -19.80
N ASP A 27 10.90 -35.21 -18.84
CA ASP A 27 9.51 -34.85 -19.15
C ASP A 27 9.18 -33.35 -18.96
N LEU A 28 10.18 -32.51 -18.67
CA LEU A 28 10.09 -31.09 -18.97
C LEU A 28 10.45 -30.83 -20.43
N LYS A 29 9.77 -31.52 -21.31
CA LYS A 29 9.60 -31.09 -22.69
C LYS A 29 8.75 -29.84 -22.61
N MET A 30 9.44 -28.74 -22.37
CA MET A 30 8.96 -27.38 -22.50
C MET A 30 8.26 -27.35 -23.86
N SER A 31 6.94 -27.34 -23.81
CA SER A 31 6.10 -27.13 -24.99
C SER A 31 6.46 -25.77 -25.56
N LYS A 32 7.39 -25.81 -26.50
CA LYS A 32 7.91 -24.69 -27.26
C LYS A 32 6.92 -24.27 -28.34
N ASN A 33 5.64 -24.31 -28.03
CA ASN A 33 4.55 -23.87 -28.89
C ASN A 33 3.55 -23.03 -28.10
N ASN A 34 4.01 -22.02 -27.38
CA ASN A 34 3.23 -20.82 -27.17
C ASN A 34 3.85 -19.71 -28.02
N SER A 35 3.85 -19.91 -29.32
CA SER A 35 3.72 -18.78 -30.23
C SER A 35 2.41 -18.12 -29.82
N ILE A 36 2.52 -16.98 -29.13
CA ILE A 36 1.42 -16.04 -28.99
C ILE A 36 1.06 -15.69 -30.43
N HIS A 37 0.10 -16.43 -30.98
CA HIS A 37 -0.61 -15.98 -32.16
C HIS A 37 -1.31 -14.71 -31.69
N VAL A 38 -0.68 -13.58 -31.96
CA VAL A 38 -1.35 -12.29 -31.93
C VAL A 38 -2.32 -12.35 -33.11
N ASP A 39 -3.43 -13.01 -32.87
CA ASP A 39 -4.60 -12.86 -33.73
C ASP A 39 -4.88 -11.34 -33.69
N LYS A 40 -4.90 -10.76 -34.88
CA LYS A 40 -5.30 -9.36 -35.12
C LYS A 40 -6.78 -9.13 -34.76
N ASN A 41 -7.32 -9.94 -33.89
CA ASN A 41 -8.70 -9.90 -33.47
C ASN A 41 -8.78 -9.14 -32.13
N THR A 42 -9.68 -8.22 -32.03
CA THR A 42 -10.05 -7.36 -30.91
C THR A 42 -10.10 -8.06 -29.53
N ASN A 43 -10.23 -9.39 -29.51
CA ASN A 43 -10.33 -10.21 -28.30
C ASN A 43 -9.05 -10.20 -27.44
N GLY A 44 -7.86 -10.10 -28.06
CA GLY A 44 -6.59 -10.03 -27.31
C GLY A 44 -6.42 -8.69 -26.57
N ILE A 45 -6.90 -7.61 -27.19
CA ILE A 45 -6.85 -6.26 -26.57
C ILE A 45 -7.87 -6.17 -25.44
N VAL A 46 -9.04 -6.81 -25.58
CA VAL A 46 -10.06 -6.88 -24.55
C VAL A 46 -9.56 -7.68 -23.35
N ALA A 47 -8.93 -8.85 -23.57
CA ALA A 47 -8.36 -9.67 -22.51
C ALA A 47 -7.22 -8.95 -21.76
N LEU A 48 -6.34 -8.24 -22.48
CA LEU A 48 -5.30 -7.42 -21.87
C LEU A 48 -5.90 -6.26 -21.06
N LYS A 49 -6.96 -5.64 -21.56
CA LYS A 49 -7.67 -4.58 -20.84
C LYS A 49 -8.32 -5.12 -19.58
N GLU A 50 -8.96 -6.29 -19.64
CA GLU A 50 -9.59 -6.93 -18.49
C GLU A 50 -8.57 -7.32 -17.39
N VAL A 51 -7.40 -7.85 -17.78
CA VAL A 51 -6.29 -8.11 -16.86
C VAL A 51 -5.72 -6.82 -16.29
N PHE A 52 -5.63 -5.77 -17.11
CA PHE A 52 -5.16 -4.45 -16.64
C PHE A 52 -6.16 -3.81 -15.68
N ASP A 53 -7.44 -3.82 -16.03
CA ASP A 53 -8.53 -3.26 -15.22
C ASP A 53 -8.66 -4.03 -13.88
N SER A 54 -8.55 -5.36 -13.90
CA SER A 54 -8.56 -6.17 -12.67
C SER A 54 -7.35 -5.96 -11.76
N SER A 55 -6.19 -5.60 -12.33
CA SER A 55 -5.00 -5.24 -11.55
C SER A 55 -5.07 -3.81 -10.99
N VAL A 56 -5.72 -2.91 -11.73
CA VAL A 56 -5.97 -1.52 -11.32
C VAL A 56 -7.06 -1.43 -10.25
N GLU A 57 -8.04 -2.33 -10.26
CA GLU A 57 -9.13 -2.38 -9.28
C GLU A 57 -8.67 -2.72 -7.85
N LYS A 58 -7.45 -3.25 -7.69
CA LYS A 58 -6.88 -3.59 -6.37
C LYS A 58 -6.39 -2.40 -5.56
N ILE A 59 -6.29 -1.20 -6.14
CA ILE A 59 -5.88 -0.01 -5.39
C ILE A 59 -7.15 0.71 -4.92
N PRO A 60 -7.46 0.67 -3.62
CA PRO A 60 -8.66 1.31 -3.10
C PRO A 60 -8.55 2.82 -3.16
N THR A 61 -9.66 3.49 -3.36
CA THR A 61 -9.81 4.91 -3.04
C THR A 61 -9.71 5.08 -1.53
N LEU A 62 -8.86 5.99 -1.06
CA LEU A 62 -8.76 6.31 0.35
C LEU A 62 -9.72 7.41 0.73
N SER A 63 -10.52 7.18 1.75
CA SER A 63 -11.41 8.20 2.30
C SER A 63 -11.23 8.35 3.80
N ALA A 64 -11.37 9.57 4.29
CA ALA A 64 -11.31 9.84 5.72
C ALA A 64 -12.35 10.86 6.13
N VAL A 65 -12.81 10.74 7.36
CA VAL A 65 -13.83 11.60 7.96
C VAL A 65 -13.22 12.33 9.15
N GLY A 66 -13.45 13.64 9.20
CA GLY A 66 -13.02 14.45 10.33
C GLY A 66 -14.18 15.20 10.93
N TYR A 67 -14.17 15.37 12.24
CA TYR A 67 -15.18 16.05 13.02
C TYR A 67 -14.60 17.24 13.77
N ALA A 68 -15.45 18.29 13.97
CA ALA A 68 -15.12 19.40 14.84
C ALA A 68 -16.36 20.02 15.47
N VAL A 69 -16.29 20.28 16.76
CA VAL A 69 -17.36 20.90 17.54
C VAL A 69 -17.31 22.42 17.37
N VAL A 70 -18.45 23.07 17.10
CA VAL A 70 -18.56 24.51 16.84
C VAL A 70 -18.31 25.33 18.11
N SER A 71 -18.92 24.94 19.22
CA SER A 71 -18.80 25.66 20.50
C SER A 71 -17.35 25.71 21.02
N SER A 72 -16.54 24.72 20.70
CA SER A 72 -15.12 24.66 21.08
C SER A 72 -14.20 25.52 20.20
N GLN A 73 -14.71 26.09 19.10
CA GLN A 73 -13.86 26.86 18.19
C GLN A 73 -13.69 28.31 18.65
N PRO A 74 -12.52 28.90 18.39
CA PRO A 74 -12.30 30.31 18.64
C PRO A 74 -13.13 31.15 17.66
N GLY A 75 -13.77 32.19 18.17
CA GLY A 75 -14.58 33.12 17.35
C GLY A 75 -15.45 34.01 18.23
N ARG A 76 -15.70 35.24 17.77
CA ARG A 76 -16.57 36.20 18.48
C ARG A 76 -18.03 36.00 18.13
N THR A 77 -18.32 35.47 16.94
CA THR A 77 -19.69 35.25 16.45
C THR A 77 -19.88 33.78 16.12
N ASP A 78 -21.15 33.30 16.14
CA ASP A 78 -21.48 31.93 15.78
C ASP A 78 -21.08 31.60 14.33
N ALA A 79 -21.21 32.56 13.42
CA ALA A 79 -20.75 32.38 12.05
C ALA A 79 -19.25 32.13 11.95
N GLN A 80 -18.44 32.85 12.74
CA GLN A 80 -16.99 32.64 12.82
C GLN A 80 -16.67 31.24 13.40
N LYS A 81 -17.34 30.84 14.48
CA LYS A 81 -17.14 29.53 15.10
C LYS A 81 -17.50 28.40 14.13
N ARG A 82 -18.61 28.51 13.39
CA ARG A 82 -18.98 27.53 12.34
C ARG A 82 -17.94 27.43 11.26
N LEU A 83 -17.43 28.56 10.76
CA LEU A 83 -16.39 28.56 9.73
C LEU A 83 -15.08 27.91 10.25
N MET A 84 -14.73 28.15 11.51
CA MET A 84 -13.57 27.52 12.13
C MET A 84 -13.80 26.01 12.32
N ALA A 85 -15.02 25.57 12.70
CA ALA A 85 -15.37 24.17 12.82
C ALA A 85 -15.22 23.43 11.47
N ILE A 86 -15.67 24.02 10.38
CA ILE A 86 -15.48 23.48 9.01
C ILE A 86 -13.98 23.31 8.69
N ARG A 87 -13.17 24.30 9.03
CA ARG A 87 -11.71 24.21 8.81
C ARG A 87 -11.07 23.15 9.70
N SER A 88 -11.47 23.08 10.95
CA SER A 88 -10.96 22.11 11.93
C SER A 88 -11.35 20.68 11.55
N SER A 89 -12.59 20.44 11.12
CA SER A 89 -13.04 19.12 10.65
C SER A 89 -12.26 18.66 9.42
N ARG A 90 -11.99 19.59 8.48
CA ARG A 90 -11.14 19.27 7.32
C ARG A 90 -9.71 18.91 7.74
N MET A 91 -9.12 19.64 8.70
CA MET A 91 -7.78 19.31 9.21
C MET A 91 -7.77 17.96 9.94
N SER A 92 -8.84 17.62 10.66
CA SER A 92 -9.01 16.31 11.28
C SER A 92 -9.05 15.19 10.22
N ALA A 93 -9.84 15.35 9.16
CA ALA A 93 -9.88 14.40 8.05
C ALA A 93 -8.53 14.26 7.32
N MET A 94 -7.78 15.36 7.14
CA MET A 94 -6.43 15.30 6.56
C MET A 94 -5.45 14.52 7.45
N ARG A 95 -5.57 14.61 8.77
CA ARG A 95 -4.74 13.82 9.70
C ARG A 95 -5.05 12.34 9.56
N GLU A 96 -6.31 11.98 9.53
CA GLU A 96 -6.76 10.60 9.31
C GLU A 96 -6.25 10.03 7.98
N LEU A 97 -6.35 10.80 6.87
CA LEU A 97 -5.75 10.42 5.58
C LEU A 97 -4.24 10.22 5.69
N ALA A 98 -3.55 11.07 6.43
CA ALA A 98 -2.12 10.94 6.62
C ALA A 98 -1.76 9.63 7.34
N GLU A 99 -2.49 9.28 8.39
CA GLU A 99 -2.28 8.03 9.14
C GLU A 99 -2.52 6.81 8.25
N GLN A 100 -3.59 6.80 7.45
CA GLN A 100 -3.88 5.73 6.49
C GLN A 100 -2.76 5.59 5.45
N ILE A 101 -2.28 6.69 4.86
CA ILE A 101 -1.20 6.67 3.87
C ILE A 101 0.11 6.21 4.48
N HIS A 102 0.46 6.66 5.68
CA HIS A 102 1.70 6.29 6.36
C HIS A 102 1.81 4.79 6.59
N GLY A 103 0.68 4.12 6.85
CA GLY A 103 0.61 2.68 7.08
C GLY A 103 0.63 1.82 5.82
N ILE A 104 0.60 2.41 4.61
CA ILE A 104 0.61 1.63 3.37
C ILE A 104 1.97 0.97 3.17
N GLN A 105 1.95 -0.34 2.91
CA GLN A 105 3.15 -1.08 2.54
C GLN A 105 3.50 -0.84 1.07
N VAL A 106 4.76 -0.52 0.83
CA VAL A 106 5.33 -0.35 -0.52
C VAL A 106 5.96 -1.64 -1.02
N ASP A 107 6.62 -2.34 -0.12
CA ASP A 107 7.18 -3.69 -0.31
C ASP A 107 7.07 -4.50 0.98
N SER A 108 7.69 -5.69 1.03
CA SER A 108 7.56 -6.64 2.15
C SER A 108 7.97 -6.07 3.51
N ASN A 109 8.85 -5.09 3.55
CA ASN A 109 9.47 -4.59 4.79
C ASN A 109 9.45 -3.07 4.93
N THR A 110 8.93 -2.34 3.95
CA THR A 110 9.01 -0.88 3.90
C THR A 110 7.62 -0.27 3.78
N THR A 111 7.30 0.66 4.66
CA THR A 111 6.08 1.45 4.60
C THR A 111 6.32 2.82 3.97
N VAL A 112 5.24 3.52 3.63
CA VAL A 112 5.33 4.90 3.13
C VAL A 112 6.03 5.82 4.14
N ILE A 113 5.80 5.66 5.44
CA ILE A 113 6.44 6.50 6.45
C ILE A 113 7.94 6.24 6.53
N ASP A 114 8.40 5.01 6.36
CA ASP A 114 9.83 4.66 6.35
C ASP A 114 10.56 5.37 5.20
N LEU A 115 9.96 5.39 4.01
CA LEU A 115 10.50 6.11 2.87
C LEU A 115 10.49 7.63 3.08
N MET A 116 9.45 8.17 3.73
CA MET A 116 9.37 9.60 4.05
C MET A 116 10.47 10.06 5.01
N VAL A 117 10.93 9.17 5.90
CA VAL A 117 12.06 9.47 6.80
C VAL A 117 13.37 9.53 6.03
N GLN A 118 13.53 8.68 5.03
CA GLN A 118 14.77 8.53 4.26
C GLN A 118 14.88 9.51 3.08
N ASN A 119 13.73 9.97 2.54
CA ASN A 119 13.70 10.77 1.31
C ASN A 119 12.77 11.99 1.44
N ASP A 120 13.37 13.18 1.47
CA ASP A 120 12.64 14.45 1.57
C ASP A 120 11.78 14.76 0.34
N THR A 121 12.23 14.35 -0.85
CA THR A 121 11.46 14.54 -2.08
C THR A 121 10.19 13.69 -2.04
N PHE A 122 10.30 12.44 -1.62
CA PHE A 122 9.14 11.57 -1.46
C PHE A 122 8.19 12.09 -0.38
N ARG A 123 8.73 12.59 0.74
CA ARG A 123 7.93 13.27 1.78
C ARG A 123 7.15 14.45 1.23
N ALA A 124 7.73 15.26 0.35
CA ALA A 124 7.03 16.36 -0.29
C ALA A 124 5.89 15.88 -1.19
N VAL A 125 6.08 14.79 -1.93
CA VAL A 125 5.03 14.15 -2.74
C VAL A 125 3.86 13.68 -1.87
N VAL A 126 4.13 12.96 -0.79
CA VAL A 126 3.09 12.48 0.16
C VAL A 126 2.28 13.66 0.73
N LYS A 127 2.96 14.71 1.20
CA LYS A 127 2.30 15.93 1.69
C LYS A 127 1.46 16.61 0.61
N GLY A 128 1.91 16.59 -0.64
CA GLY A 128 1.18 17.12 -1.79
C GLY A 128 -0.11 16.34 -2.05
N VAL A 129 -0.05 15.01 -2.02
CA VAL A 129 -1.20 14.12 -2.19
C VAL A 129 -2.25 14.37 -1.09
N ILE A 130 -1.85 14.41 0.18
CA ILE A 130 -2.77 14.67 1.30
C ILE A 130 -3.45 16.04 1.16
N ARG A 131 -2.71 17.09 0.79
CA ARG A 131 -3.27 18.44 0.57
C ARG A 131 -4.21 18.50 -0.64
N GLY A 132 -3.93 17.69 -1.65
CA GLY A 132 -4.73 17.58 -2.87
C GLY A 132 -6.00 16.74 -2.70
N ALA A 133 -6.24 16.15 -1.53
CA ALA A 133 -7.43 15.35 -1.27
C ALA A 133 -8.70 16.14 -1.57
N LYS A 134 -9.61 15.50 -2.31
CA LYS A 134 -10.89 16.08 -2.72
C LYS A 134 -11.86 16.11 -1.54
N THR A 135 -12.49 17.25 -1.32
CA THR A 135 -13.60 17.34 -0.37
C THR A 135 -14.85 16.79 -1.01
N VAL A 136 -15.33 15.65 -0.51
CA VAL A 136 -16.55 14.99 -0.99
C VAL A 136 -17.78 15.66 -0.43
N ARG A 137 -17.77 15.93 0.89
CA ARG A 137 -18.88 16.61 1.56
C ARG A 137 -18.44 17.31 2.83
N ILE A 138 -19.23 18.31 3.22
CA ILE A 138 -19.15 19.01 4.50
C ILE A 138 -20.57 19.10 5.01
N ASN A 139 -20.88 18.46 6.12
CA ASN A 139 -22.22 18.42 6.69
C ASN A 139 -22.21 18.83 8.15
N PRO A 140 -23.26 19.53 8.61
CA PRO A 140 -23.53 19.61 10.03
C PRO A 140 -24.01 18.23 10.52
N THR A 141 -23.44 17.76 11.61
CA THR A 141 -23.81 16.51 12.27
C THR A 141 -24.30 16.83 13.68
N GLY A 142 -25.57 16.63 13.93
CA GLY A 142 -26.20 17.11 15.16
C GLY A 142 -26.27 18.65 15.22
N ASN A 143 -26.37 19.20 16.45
CA ASN A 143 -26.61 20.64 16.63
C ASN A 143 -25.32 21.48 16.67
N ASP A 144 -24.16 20.87 16.97
CA ASP A 144 -22.93 21.62 17.28
C ASP A 144 -21.66 21.00 16.66
N THR A 145 -21.79 20.15 15.67
CA THR A 145 -20.63 19.47 15.06
C THR A 145 -20.67 19.56 13.54
N TYR A 146 -19.52 19.79 12.92
CA TYR A 146 -19.33 19.64 11.49
C TYR A 146 -18.53 18.39 11.18
N GLU A 147 -18.96 17.67 10.15
CA GLU A 147 -18.30 16.53 9.53
C GLU A 147 -17.72 16.97 8.18
N THR A 148 -16.49 16.60 7.90
CA THR A 148 -15.89 16.74 6.57
C THR A 148 -15.38 15.39 6.10
N VAL A 149 -15.75 14.99 4.89
CA VAL A 149 -15.25 13.79 4.22
C VAL A 149 -14.29 14.20 3.13
N LEU A 150 -13.08 13.66 3.19
CA LEU A 150 -12.06 13.82 2.17
C LEU A 150 -11.82 12.48 1.47
N GLU A 151 -11.39 12.58 0.22
CA GLU A 151 -11.09 11.42 -0.62
C GLU A 151 -9.82 11.69 -1.44
N ILE A 152 -8.99 10.69 -1.54
CA ILE A 152 -7.86 10.63 -2.48
C ILE A 152 -8.21 9.59 -3.53
N ASP A 153 -8.25 10.03 -4.77
CA ASP A 153 -8.60 9.15 -5.88
C ASP A 153 -7.50 8.11 -6.18
N ARG A 154 -7.91 7.08 -6.92
CA ARG A 154 -7.04 5.97 -7.31
C ARG A 154 -5.83 6.43 -8.11
N GLU A 155 -5.98 7.42 -8.99
CA GLU A 155 -4.88 7.90 -9.84
C GLU A 155 -3.78 8.55 -8.99
N MET A 156 -4.17 9.36 -8.01
CA MET A 156 -3.25 9.98 -7.05
C MET A 156 -2.53 8.92 -6.22
N MET A 157 -3.24 7.89 -5.76
CA MET A 157 -2.65 6.77 -5.03
C MET A 157 -1.67 5.97 -5.89
N MET A 158 -2.02 5.69 -7.14
CA MET A 158 -1.10 5.03 -8.08
C MET A 158 0.15 5.87 -8.36
N ALA A 159 0.01 7.17 -8.50
CA ALA A 159 1.14 8.08 -8.68
C ALA A 159 2.06 8.08 -7.46
N LEU A 160 1.49 8.07 -6.26
CA LEU A 160 2.24 7.96 -5.00
C LEU A 160 3.05 6.67 -4.93
N LEU A 161 2.42 5.52 -5.17
CA LEU A 161 3.07 4.20 -5.12
C LEU A 161 4.14 4.03 -6.21
N ARG A 162 3.91 4.58 -7.42
CA ARG A 162 4.95 4.62 -8.45
C ARG A 162 6.17 5.44 -8.03
N ASN A 163 5.97 6.56 -7.36
CA ASN A 163 7.08 7.35 -6.82
C ASN A 163 7.83 6.58 -5.72
N ALA A 164 7.11 5.93 -4.81
CA ALA A 164 7.69 5.14 -3.74
C ALA A 164 8.64 4.05 -4.24
N ARG A 165 8.28 3.37 -5.34
CA ARG A 165 9.09 2.29 -5.93
C ARG A 165 10.33 2.78 -6.70
N ARG A 166 10.45 4.08 -6.96
CA ARG A 166 11.59 4.69 -7.66
C ARG A 166 12.59 5.33 -6.70
N THR A 167 12.24 5.39 -5.44
CA THR A 167 13.04 5.94 -4.35
C THR A 167 13.97 4.89 -3.77
#